data_9785defa50b058f7e10a65aba25d1bee
#
_entry.id   9785defa50b058f7e10a65aba25d1bee
#
_cell.length_a   1.000
_cell.length_b   1.000
_cell.length_c   1.000
_cell.angle_alpha   90.00
_cell.angle_beta   90.00
_cell.angle_gamma   90.00
#
_symmetry.space_group_name_H-M   'P 1'
#
loop_
_entity.id
_entity.type
_entity.pdbx_description
1 polymer ?
#
loop_
_entity_poly.entity_id
_entity_poly.type
_entity_poly.pdbx_seq_one_letter_code
_entity_poly.pdbx_strand_id
1 'polypeptide(L)'
;MKTIRLIHNLPRSGGTIISKSLGAQKDVVLLSEIHPEGIAISKKMGINIPAFDPLYQSQIWNKLFGEDEYKKICKSNFKFEDKIDLIYEKTELENKKLVIRDWAFADFFGKPFIEPNYKNSLLEILNKKYEVLNFYIIRHPIKLYMSCYNFLGFFRREYDFNFFIKGYRNFFLEASKNNIFIFENFVLEPEKNLKNMCDILKIVYDDNYLNKLEYVNVTGDPNAKNSLKIHNKDSVSKKKLIFEHVLDELKDRPNFIKLMQDLKGYY
;
A
#
# COMPACT_ATOMS: atom_id res chain seq x y z
N MET A 1 -10.72 -21.97 8.27
CA MET A 1 -9.92 -20.88 8.93
C MET A 1 -10.40 -19.55 8.34
N LYS A 2 -10.52 -18.48 9.14
CA LYS A 2 -10.89 -17.15 8.67
C LYS A 2 -9.76 -16.60 7.76
N THR A 3 -10.11 -16.08 6.57
CA THR A 3 -9.12 -15.66 5.55
C THR A 3 -9.16 -14.15 5.35
N ILE A 4 -8.04 -13.46 5.54
CA ILE A 4 -7.90 -12.03 5.28
C ILE A 4 -6.90 -11.78 4.14
N ARG A 5 -7.01 -10.66 3.45
CA ARG A 5 -6.24 -10.35 2.23
C ARG A 5 -5.44 -9.08 2.43
N LEU A 6 -4.12 -9.14 2.16
CA LEU A 6 -3.23 -7.99 2.33
C LEU A 6 -2.53 -7.61 1.03
N ILE A 7 -2.34 -6.31 0.87
CA ILE A 7 -1.51 -5.69 -0.17
C ILE A 7 -0.40 -4.91 0.52
N HIS A 8 0.84 -5.25 0.21
CA HIS A 8 2.01 -4.61 0.78
C HIS A 8 2.70 -3.74 -0.26
N ASN A 9 2.91 -2.47 0.04
CA ASN A 9 3.61 -1.57 -0.85
C ASN A 9 4.27 -0.39 -0.11
N LEU A 10 5.46 -0.02 -0.56
CA LEU A 10 6.09 1.24 -0.12
C LEU A 10 5.35 2.46 -0.71
N PRO A 11 5.43 3.64 -0.08
CA PRO A 11 4.83 4.85 -0.63
C PRO A 11 5.35 5.10 -2.05
N ARG A 12 4.48 5.61 -2.93
CA ARG A 12 4.81 5.94 -4.33
C ARG A 12 5.15 4.74 -5.24
N SER A 13 4.92 3.50 -4.81
CA SER A 13 5.12 2.29 -5.63
C SER A 13 3.91 1.86 -6.45
N GLY A 14 2.89 2.71 -6.61
CA GLY A 14 1.69 2.39 -7.37
C GLY A 14 0.55 1.75 -6.55
N GLY A 15 0.71 1.64 -5.22
CA GLY A 15 -0.29 1.04 -4.33
C GLY A 15 -1.69 1.65 -4.46
N THR A 16 -1.80 2.95 -4.69
CA THR A 16 -3.10 3.64 -4.85
C THR A 16 -3.91 3.10 -6.03
N ILE A 17 -3.31 3.02 -7.22
CA ILE A 17 -4.04 2.56 -8.42
C ILE A 17 -4.36 1.06 -8.34
N ILE A 18 -3.41 0.25 -7.85
CA ILE A 18 -3.63 -1.19 -7.69
C ILE A 18 -4.71 -1.45 -6.64
N SER A 19 -4.70 -0.74 -5.50
CA SER A 19 -5.76 -0.86 -4.49
C SER A 19 -7.11 -0.44 -5.02
N LYS A 20 -7.19 0.65 -5.80
CA LYS A 20 -8.44 1.04 -6.48
C LYS A 20 -8.93 -0.06 -7.43
N SER A 21 -8.04 -0.64 -8.22
CA SER A 21 -8.40 -1.70 -9.16
C SER A 21 -8.94 -2.94 -8.45
N LEU A 22 -8.37 -3.28 -7.28
CA LEU A 22 -8.86 -4.38 -6.45
C LEU A 22 -10.15 -4.02 -5.70
N GLY A 23 -10.25 -2.80 -5.16
CA GLY A 23 -11.46 -2.33 -4.49
C GLY A 23 -12.66 -2.17 -5.45
N ALA A 24 -12.40 -2.03 -6.75
CA ALA A 24 -13.42 -1.99 -7.80
C ALA A 24 -13.94 -3.38 -8.21
N GLN A 25 -13.32 -4.47 -7.72
CA GLN A 25 -13.80 -5.82 -7.97
C GLN A 25 -15.13 -6.05 -7.24
N LYS A 26 -15.89 -7.00 -7.75
CA LYS A 26 -17.18 -7.37 -7.14
C LYS A 26 -16.96 -7.92 -5.72
N ASP A 27 -17.82 -7.52 -4.81
CA ASP A 27 -17.87 -8.03 -3.44
C ASP A 27 -16.56 -7.80 -2.63
N VAL A 28 -15.84 -6.71 -2.90
CA VAL A 28 -14.66 -6.31 -2.16
C VAL A 28 -14.96 -5.13 -1.23
N VAL A 29 -14.55 -5.27 0.03
CA VAL A 29 -14.41 -4.17 1.00
C VAL A 29 -12.92 -3.85 1.10
N LEU A 30 -12.53 -2.65 0.68
CA LEU A 30 -11.13 -2.22 0.70
C LEU A 30 -10.87 -1.27 1.87
N LEU A 31 -9.85 -1.57 2.66
CA LEU A 31 -9.24 -0.64 3.60
C LEU A 31 -7.83 -0.26 3.10
N SER A 32 -7.45 1.00 3.29
CA SER A 32 -6.27 1.57 2.64
C SER A 32 -5.32 2.22 3.63
N GLU A 33 -4.04 1.83 3.60
CA GLU A 33 -2.97 2.31 4.50
C GLU A 33 -3.31 2.09 5.98
N ILE A 34 -3.60 0.85 6.30
CA ILE A 34 -3.90 0.42 7.67
C ILE A 34 -2.62 -0.02 8.38
N HIS A 35 -2.42 0.47 9.60
CA HIS A 35 -1.31 0.09 10.47
C HIS A 35 -1.77 0.10 11.94
N PRO A 36 -1.27 -0.78 12.81
CA PRO A 36 -1.63 -0.80 14.24
C PRO A 36 -1.46 0.56 14.93
N GLU A 37 -0.39 1.27 14.61
CA GLU A 37 -0.08 2.62 15.12
C GLU A 37 -0.62 3.75 14.22
N GLY A 38 -1.44 3.44 13.22
CA GLY A 38 -1.88 4.39 12.19
C GLY A 38 -2.52 5.66 12.73
N ILE A 39 -3.37 5.54 13.75
CA ILE A 39 -4.03 6.69 14.41
C ILE A 39 -3.00 7.56 15.13
N ALA A 40 -2.05 6.97 15.86
CA ALA A 40 -1.02 7.70 16.58
C ALA A 40 -0.09 8.45 15.63
N ILE A 41 0.31 7.80 14.53
CA ILE A 41 1.16 8.38 13.50
C ILE A 41 0.44 9.53 12.79
N SER A 42 -0.84 9.36 12.42
CA SER A 42 -1.61 10.40 11.74
C SER A 42 -1.72 11.68 12.58
N LYS A 43 -1.90 11.55 13.90
CA LYS A 43 -1.90 12.69 14.83
C LYS A 43 -0.55 13.44 14.81
N LYS A 44 0.57 12.71 14.82
CA LYS A 44 1.90 13.31 14.72
C LYS A 44 2.15 14.00 13.37
N MET A 45 1.48 13.53 12.31
CA MET A 45 1.50 14.16 10.99
C MET A 45 0.62 15.41 10.90
N GLY A 46 -0.13 15.74 11.95
CA GLY A 46 -1.11 16.85 11.93
C GLY A 46 -2.36 16.56 11.12
N ILE A 47 -2.66 15.29 10.86
CA ILE A 47 -3.86 14.87 10.14
C ILE A 47 -5.02 14.75 11.15
N ASN A 48 -5.96 15.67 11.06
CA ASN A 48 -7.10 15.74 12.01
C ASN A 48 -8.23 14.74 11.70
N ILE A 49 -8.20 14.11 10.54
CA ILE A 49 -9.21 13.13 10.12
C ILE A 49 -8.69 11.73 10.47
N PRO A 50 -9.50 10.83 11.06
CA PRO A 50 -9.04 9.48 11.38
C PRO A 50 -8.94 8.59 10.13
N ALA A 51 -8.36 9.11 9.06
CA ALA A 51 -8.30 8.49 7.74
C ALA A 51 -7.56 7.13 7.75
N PHE A 52 -6.72 6.89 8.75
CA PHE A 52 -5.97 5.63 8.94
C PHE A 52 -6.60 4.70 10.00
N ASP A 53 -7.80 5.05 10.51
CA ASP A 53 -8.57 4.16 11.38
C ASP A 53 -9.39 3.18 10.54
N PRO A 54 -9.21 1.86 10.70
CA PRO A 54 -9.98 0.87 9.96
C PRO A 54 -11.49 0.98 10.16
N LEU A 55 -11.96 1.35 11.35
CA LEU A 55 -13.40 1.56 11.61
C LEU A 55 -13.95 2.78 10.86
N TYR A 56 -13.18 3.87 10.81
CA TYR A 56 -13.57 5.04 10.04
C TYR A 56 -13.72 4.70 8.55
N GLN A 57 -12.73 4.03 7.97
CA GLN A 57 -12.79 3.66 6.55
C GLN A 57 -13.91 2.67 6.26
N SER A 58 -14.12 1.68 7.13
CA SER A 58 -15.20 0.69 6.94
C SER A 58 -16.59 1.33 6.97
N GLN A 59 -16.80 2.38 7.78
CA GLN A 59 -18.07 3.10 7.83
C GLN A 59 -18.18 4.16 6.74
N ILE A 60 -17.22 5.07 6.64
CA ILE A 60 -17.37 6.27 5.79
C ILE A 60 -17.21 5.91 4.31
N TRP A 61 -16.33 4.96 3.98
CA TRP A 61 -16.09 4.57 2.60
C TRP A 61 -16.95 3.40 2.14
N ASN A 62 -17.20 2.44 3.03
CA ASN A 62 -17.86 1.19 2.68
C ASN A 62 -19.28 1.05 3.26
N LYS A 63 -19.68 1.95 4.18
CA LYS A 63 -21.00 1.95 4.86
C LYS A 63 -21.35 0.59 5.48
N LEU A 64 -20.36 -0.06 6.07
CA LEU A 64 -20.45 -1.43 6.54
C LEU A 64 -21.32 -1.58 7.81
N PHE A 65 -21.50 -0.51 8.58
CA PHE A 65 -22.28 -0.51 9.82
C PHE A 65 -23.50 0.39 9.70
N GLY A 66 -24.56 0.09 10.43
CA GLY A 66 -25.65 1.05 10.66
C GLY A 66 -25.17 2.24 11.51
N GLU A 67 -25.80 3.40 11.38
CA GLU A 67 -25.38 4.62 12.10
C GLU A 67 -25.33 4.44 13.63
N ASP A 68 -26.37 3.83 14.22
CA ASP A 68 -26.42 3.64 15.66
C ASP A 68 -25.46 2.56 16.14
N GLU A 69 -25.23 1.52 15.34
CA GLU A 69 -24.23 0.51 15.58
C GLU A 69 -22.82 1.15 15.59
N TYR A 70 -22.51 1.95 14.57
CA TYR A 70 -21.24 2.65 14.48
C TYR A 70 -21.00 3.61 15.66
N LYS A 71 -22.02 4.38 16.06
CA LYS A 71 -21.94 5.25 17.25
C LYS A 71 -21.63 4.48 18.54
N LYS A 72 -22.20 3.28 18.70
CA LYS A 72 -21.90 2.40 19.86
C LYS A 72 -20.46 1.88 19.80
N ILE A 73 -20.01 1.41 18.62
CA ILE A 73 -18.64 0.94 18.37
C ILE A 73 -17.63 2.04 18.71
N CYS A 74 -17.85 3.27 18.25
CA CYS A 74 -16.93 4.40 18.53
C CYS A 74 -16.81 4.75 20.02
N LYS A 75 -17.80 4.43 20.84
CA LYS A 75 -17.75 4.63 22.30
C LYS A 75 -16.99 3.52 23.04
N SER A 76 -16.75 2.40 22.38
CA SER A 76 -16.05 1.25 22.95
C SER A 76 -14.53 1.42 22.79
N ASN A 77 -13.78 1.00 23.79
CA ASN A 77 -12.32 1.06 23.75
C ASN A 77 -11.74 -0.20 23.11
N PHE A 78 -12.07 -0.42 21.83
CA PHE A 78 -11.56 -1.56 21.08
C PHE A 78 -10.05 -1.42 20.80
N LYS A 79 -9.31 -2.50 21.01
CA LYS A 79 -7.94 -2.64 20.51
C LYS A 79 -7.94 -2.73 18.98
N PHE A 80 -6.79 -2.58 18.37
CA PHE A 80 -6.67 -2.64 16.91
C PHE A 80 -7.21 -3.98 16.36
N GLU A 81 -6.82 -5.08 16.98
CA GLU A 81 -7.24 -6.43 16.58
C GLU A 81 -8.75 -6.63 16.65
N ASP A 82 -9.39 -6.12 17.72
CA ASP A 82 -10.85 -6.20 17.89
C ASP A 82 -11.58 -5.45 16.79
N LYS A 83 -11.04 -4.29 16.35
CA LYS A 83 -11.59 -3.53 15.23
C LYS A 83 -11.53 -4.34 13.92
N ILE A 84 -10.39 -4.98 13.66
CA ILE A 84 -10.23 -5.80 12.45
C ILE A 84 -11.18 -7.00 12.49
N ASP A 85 -11.31 -7.66 13.64
CA ASP A 85 -12.23 -8.78 13.82
C ASP A 85 -13.67 -8.38 13.53
N LEU A 86 -14.11 -7.27 14.07
CA LEU A 86 -15.47 -6.74 13.87
C LEU A 86 -15.74 -6.42 12.40
N ILE A 87 -14.79 -5.75 11.74
CA ILE A 87 -14.89 -5.43 10.31
C ILE A 87 -14.92 -6.70 9.47
N TYR A 88 -14.05 -7.66 9.79
CA TYR A 88 -14.02 -8.95 9.10
C TYR A 88 -15.37 -9.67 9.20
N GLU A 89 -15.92 -9.80 10.41
CA GLU A 89 -17.20 -10.47 10.64
C GLU A 89 -18.34 -9.79 9.89
N LYS A 90 -18.37 -8.46 9.90
CA LYS A 90 -19.37 -7.69 9.17
C LYS A 90 -19.27 -7.88 7.66
N THR A 91 -18.02 -7.91 7.14
CA THR A 91 -17.74 -8.13 5.72
C THR A 91 -18.21 -9.53 5.26
N GLU A 92 -17.95 -10.55 6.08
CA GLU A 92 -18.40 -11.93 5.78
C GLU A 92 -19.94 -12.07 5.84
N LEU A 93 -20.61 -11.37 6.77
CA LEU A 93 -22.08 -11.36 6.82
C LEU A 93 -22.71 -10.78 5.55
N GLU A 94 -22.01 -9.86 4.87
CA GLU A 94 -22.44 -9.31 3.58
C GLU A 94 -21.95 -10.12 2.37
N ASN A 95 -21.36 -11.31 2.59
CA ASN A 95 -20.73 -12.13 1.55
C ASN A 95 -19.67 -11.39 0.74
N LYS A 96 -18.97 -10.45 1.36
CA LYS A 96 -17.89 -9.67 0.75
C LYS A 96 -16.51 -10.17 1.20
N LYS A 97 -15.46 -9.73 0.52
CA LYS A 97 -14.06 -10.05 0.81
C LYS A 97 -13.34 -8.84 1.34
N LEU A 98 -12.82 -8.95 2.57
CA LEU A 98 -12.00 -7.90 3.15
C LEU A 98 -10.60 -7.93 2.54
N VAL A 99 -10.19 -6.80 1.95
CA VAL A 99 -8.85 -6.52 1.43
C VAL A 99 -8.28 -5.32 2.18
N ILE A 100 -7.08 -5.46 2.70
CA ILE A 100 -6.40 -4.39 3.43
C ILE A 100 -5.08 -4.07 2.73
N ARG A 101 -4.90 -2.83 2.34
CA ARG A 101 -3.58 -2.31 2.00
C ARG A 101 -2.91 -1.87 3.29
N ASP A 102 -1.77 -2.46 3.62
CA ASP A 102 -0.99 -2.04 4.78
C ASP A 102 -0.35 -0.65 4.57
N TRP A 103 0.08 -0.04 5.65
CA TRP A 103 0.85 1.19 5.61
C TRP A 103 2.32 0.91 5.87
N ALA A 104 2.95 0.16 4.95
CA ALA A 104 4.35 -0.23 5.03
C ALA A 104 5.33 0.95 5.20
N PHE A 105 4.90 2.19 4.91
CA PHE A 105 5.67 3.39 5.24
C PHE A 105 6.06 3.41 6.72
N ALA A 106 5.14 3.12 7.63
CA ALA A 106 5.38 3.18 9.06
C ALA A 106 6.47 2.20 9.50
N ASP A 107 6.46 0.99 8.96
CA ASP A 107 7.38 -0.08 9.31
C ASP A 107 8.78 0.06 8.69
N PHE A 108 8.88 0.62 7.47
CA PHE A 108 10.14 0.60 6.71
C PHE A 108 10.78 1.98 6.53
N PHE A 109 10.01 3.04 6.61
CA PHE A 109 10.49 4.43 6.53
C PHE A 109 10.17 5.25 7.77
N GLY A 110 8.95 5.31 8.22
CA GLY A 110 8.41 5.86 9.47
C GLY A 110 8.80 7.26 9.90
N LYS A 111 10.07 7.64 9.76
CA LYS A 111 10.57 8.95 10.22
C LYS A 111 9.86 10.12 9.54
N PRO A 112 9.69 11.26 10.22
CA PRO A 112 10.04 11.53 11.62
C PRO A 112 8.98 11.07 12.63
N PHE A 113 7.95 10.35 12.20
CA PHE A 113 6.73 10.09 12.98
C PHE A 113 6.85 8.87 13.90
N ILE A 114 7.56 7.83 13.41
CA ILE A 114 7.85 6.59 14.14
C ILE A 114 9.21 6.02 13.69
N GLU A 115 9.94 5.37 14.58
CA GLU A 115 11.14 4.63 14.20
C GLU A 115 10.77 3.34 13.45
N PRO A 116 11.35 3.09 12.27
CA PRO A 116 11.09 1.86 11.52
C PRO A 116 11.60 0.62 12.27
N ASN A 117 10.75 -0.40 12.36
CA ASN A 117 11.12 -1.70 12.95
C ASN A 117 11.61 -2.70 11.89
N TYR A 118 11.44 -2.38 10.59
CA TYR A 118 11.79 -3.20 9.42
C TYR A 118 11.10 -4.58 9.38
N LYS A 119 9.89 -4.67 9.94
CA LYS A 119 9.02 -5.85 9.92
C LYS A 119 7.62 -5.42 9.49
N ASN A 120 6.84 -6.33 8.95
CA ASN A 120 5.45 -6.03 8.62
C ASN A 120 4.56 -6.24 9.85
N SER A 121 4.35 -5.17 10.61
CA SER A 121 3.60 -5.19 11.88
C SER A 121 2.15 -5.67 11.72
N LEU A 122 1.48 -5.27 10.64
CA LEU A 122 0.11 -5.69 10.37
C LEU A 122 0.04 -7.21 10.07
N LEU A 123 0.95 -7.70 9.23
CA LEU A 123 1.02 -9.12 8.88
C LEU A 123 1.31 -9.98 10.12
N GLU A 124 2.26 -9.55 10.98
CA GLU A 124 2.57 -10.26 12.23
C GLU A 124 1.36 -10.39 13.16
N ILE A 125 0.53 -9.34 13.25
CA ILE A 125 -0.69 -9.35 14.07
C ILE A 125 -1.73 -10.29 13.46
N LEU A 126 -1.99 -10.18 12.17
CA LEU A 126 -3.07 -10.92 11.51
C LEU A 126 -2.78 -12.42 11.39
N ASN A 127 -1.53 -12.81 11.19
CA ASN A 127 -1.11 -14.23 11.14
C ASN A 127 -1.41 -15.02 12.43
N LYS A 128 -1.64 -14.33 13.57
CA LYS A 128 -2.01 -14.99 14.82
C LYS A 128 -3.42 -15.59 14.80
N LYS A 129 -4.29 -15.09 13.92
CA LYS A 129 -5.72 -15.42 13.94
C LYS A 129 -6.30 -15.81 12.57
N TYR A 130 -5.67 -15.35 11.49
CA TYR A 130 -6.16 -15.48 10.12
C TYR A 130 -5.21 -16.28 9.26
N GLU A 131 -5.75 -16.96 8.26
CA GLU A 131 -5.01 -17.30 7.04
C GLU A 131 -4.85 -16.01 6.24
N VAL A 132 -3.61 -15.58 6.01
CA VAL A 132 -3.35 -14.33 5.29
C VAL A 132 -2.93 -14.65 3.86
N LEU A 133 -3.77 -14.26 2.89
CA LEU A 133 -3.41 -14.22 1.49
C LEU A 133 -2.80 -12.87 1.18
N ASN A 134 -1.59 -12.83 0.67
CA ASN A 134 -0.91 -11.56 0.44
C ASN A 134 -0.05 -11.54 -0.81
N PHE A 135 0.28 -10.33 -1.24
CA PHE A 135 1.34 -10.06 -2.21
C PHE A 135 2.00 -8.70 -1.95
N TYR A 136 3.18 -8.54 -2.51
CA TYR A 136 3.98 -7.34 -2.42
C TYR A 136 4.08 -6.64 -3.77
N ILE A 137 4.04 -5.30 -3.75
CA ILE A 137 4.27 -4.46 -4.92
C ILE A 137 5.62 -3.79 -4.75
N ILE A 138 6.53 -4.04 -5.68
CA ILE A 138 7.81 -3.34 -5.75
C ILE A 138 7.84 -2.42 -6.97
N ARG A 139 8.66 -1.41 -6.90
CA ARG A 139 8.94 -0.47 -7.98
C ARG A 139 10.45 -0.24 -8.06
N HIS A 140 10.99 -0.01 -9.25
CA HIS A 140 12.42 0.26 -9.41
C HIS A 140 12.91 1.29 -8.37
N PRO A 141 13.96 0.96 -7.57
CA PRO A 141 14.33 1.74 -6.38
C PRO A 141 14.65 3.21 -6.69
N ILE A 142 15.35 3.49 -7.80
CA ILE A 142 15.64 4.88 -8.19
C ILE A 142 14.34 5.63 -8.55
N LYS A 143 13.45 5.03 -9.32
CA LYS A 143 12.17 5.65 -9.67
C LYS A 143 11.31 5.91 -8.43
N LEU A 144 11.36 4.98 -7.47
CA LEU A 144 10.68 5.14 -6.18
C LEU A 144 11.27 6.29 -5.39
N TYR A 145 12.60 6.30 -5.22
CA TYR A 145 13.33 7.36 -4.51
C TYR A 145 13.01 8.75 -5.09
N MET A 146 13.13 8.92 -6.40
CA MET A 146 12.81 10.17 -7.09
C MET A 146 11.34 10.59 -6.87
N SER A 147 10.41 9.62 -6.92
CA SER A 147 9.00 9.92 -6.67
C SER A 147 8.75 10.36 -5.23
N CYS A 148 9.36 9.70 -4.25
CA CYS A 148 9.27 10.09 -2.85
C CYS A 148 9.90 11.46 -2.61
N TYR A 149 11.09 11.71 -3.15
CA TYR A 149 11.81 12.98 -3.04
C TYR A 149 11.00 14.16 -3.59
N ASN A 150 10.31 13.96 -4.70
CA ASN A 150 9.53 15.03 -5.34
C ASN A 150 8.18 15.30 -4.67
N PHE A 151 7.54 14.30 -4.08
CA PHE A 151 6.17 14.42 -3.59
C PHE A 151 6.03 14.45 -2.07
N LEU A 152 7.01 13.92 -1.32
CA LEU A 152 6.94 13.87 0.13
C LEU A 152 7.91 14.90 0.72
N GLY A 153 7.39 16.08 1.11
CA GLY A 153 8.20 17.18 1.60
C GLY A 153 9.10 16.84 2.79
N PHE A 154 8.60 15.99 3.72
CA PHE A 154 9.41 15.51 4.84
C PHE A 154 10.51 14.54 4.38
N PHE A 155 10.32 13.81 3.29
CA PHE A 155 11.30 12.86 2.77
C PHE A 155 12.63 13.53 2.45
N ARG A 156 12.62 14.72 1.85
CA ARG A 156 13.84 15.50 1.54
C ARG A 156 14.62 15.92 2.77
N ARG A 157 13.96 16.10 3.91
CA ARG A 157 14.57 16.57 5.15
C ARG A 157 15.08 15.44 6.03
N GLU A 158 14.36 14.31 6.04
CA GLU A 158 14.55 13.24 7.01
C GLU A 158 15.30 12.03 6.44
N TYR A 159 15.37 11.93 5.10
CA TYR A 159 15.93 10.75 4.46
C TYR A 159 17.16 11.09 3.63
N ASP A 160 18.30 10.58 4.03
CA ASP A 160 19.40 10.38 3.11
C ASP A 160 19.18 9.11 2.26
N PHE A 161 20.01 8.95 1.25
CA PHE A 161 19.89 7.81 0.36
C PHE A 161 20.17 6.46 1.05
N ASN A 162 21.08 6.42 2.04
CA ASN A 162 21.39 5.20 2.76
C ASN A 162 20.21 4.74 3.62
N PHE A 163 19.52 5.69 4.26
CA PHE A 163 18.30 5.39 4.99
C PHE A 163 17.22 4.83 4.06
N PHE A 164 17.02 5.45 2.90
CA PHE A 164 16.09 4.95 1.88
C PHE A 164 16.44 3.53 1.44
N ILE A 165 17.71 3.28 1.08
CA ILE A 165 18.17 1.95 0.65
C ILE A 165 17.95 0.92 1.75
N LYS A 166 18.22 1.27 3.01
CA LYS A 166 17.98 0.38 4.15
C LYS A 166 16.51 -0.01 4.25
N GLY A 167 15.60 0.96 4.21
CA GLY A 167 14.16 0.71 4.26
C GLY A 167 13.66 -0.12 3.08
N TYR A 168 14.06 0.26 1.86
CA TYR A 168 13.69 -0.47 0.64
C TYR A 168 14.19 -1.91 0.66
N ARG A 169 15.46 -2.12 1.03
CA ARG A 169 16.07 -3.46 1.05
C ARG A 169 15.38 -4.37 2.07
N ASN A 170 15.08 -3.88 3.27
CA ASN A 170 14.37 -4.67 4.26
C ASN A 170 12.96 -5.01 3.79
N PHE A 171 12.24 -4.08 3.17
CA PHE A 171 10.94 -4.36 2.54
C PHE A 171 11.05 -5.42 1.46
N PHE A 172 12.07 -5.33 0.59
CA PHE A 172 12.30 -6.31 -0.47
C PHE A 172 12.63 -7.70 0.09
N LEU A 173 13.41 -7.80 1.17
CA LEU A 173 13.71 -9.08 1.83
C LEU A 173 12.44 -9.76 2.40
N GLU A 174 11.47 -8.98 2.88
CA GLU A 174 10.16 -9.54 3.24
C GLU A 174 9.35 -9.92 1.99
N ALA A 175 9.34 -9.07 0.98
CA ALA A 175 8.65 -9.33 -0.27
C ALA A 175 9.15 -10.61 -0.97
N SER A 176 10.47 -10.86 -0.98
CA SER A 176 11.09 -12.01 -1.66
C SER A 176 10.67 -13.38 -1.14
N LYS A 177 10.04 -13.44 0.02
CA LYS A 177 9.45 -14.66 0.61
C LYS A 177 8.02 -14.92 0.14
N ASN A 178 7.45 -14.03 -0.66
CA ASN A 178 6.04 -13.97 -1.01
C ASN A 178 5.83 -13.75 -2.51
N ASN A 179 4.59 -13.60 -2.94
CA ASN A 179 4.25 -13.20 -4.31
C ASN A 179 4.65 -11.73 -4.52
N ILE A 180 5.41 -11.45 -5.58
CA ILE A 180 5.84 -10.10 -5.93
C ILE A 180 5.22 -9.69 -7.26
N PHE A 181 4.68 -8.46 -7.28
CA PHE A 181 4.31 -7.75 -8.50
C PHE A 181 5.20 -6.53 -8.69
N ILE A 182 5.71 -6.37 -9.91
CA ILE A 182 6.49 -5.21 -10.31
C ILE A 182 5.54 -4.16 -10.85
N PHE A 183 5.56 -2.95 -10.28
CA PHE A 183 4.67 -1.87 -10.69
C PHE A 183 4.80 -1.53 -12.18
N GLU A 184 6.02 -1.56 -12.72
CA GLU A 184 6.29 -1.32 -14.13
C GLU A 184 5.57 -2.34 -15.02
N ASN A 185 5.54 -3.61 -14.63
CA ASN A 185 4.83 -4.67 -15.36
C ASN A 185 3.30 -4.48 -15.26
N PHE A 186 2.81 -4.05 -14.10
CA PHE A 186 1.39 -3.70 -13.97
C PHE A 186 0.98 -2.58 -14.91
N VAL A 187 1.81 -1.57 -15.10
CA VAL A 187 1.52 -0.45 -16.04
C VAL A 187 1.51 -0.93 -17.48
N LEU A 188 2.34 -1.90 -17.85
CA LEU A 188 2.42 -2.44 -19.20
C LEU A 188 1.26 -3.40 -19.53
N GLU A 189 0.90 -4.27 -18.58
CA GLU A 189 -0.12 -5.31 -18.73
C GLU A 189 -1.11 -5.29 -17.54
N PRO A 190 -1.92 -4.22 -17.38
CA PRO A 190 -2.71 -4.02 -16.15
C PRO A 190 -3.73 -5.13 -15.92
N GLU A 191 -4.45 -5.55 -16.96
CA GLU A 191 -5.48 -6.60 -16.85
C GLU A 191 -4.89 -7.94 -16.44
N LYS A 192 -3.80 -8.37 -17.07
CA LYS A 192 -3.12 -9.62 -16.78
C LYS A 192 -2.61 -9.65 -15.34
N ASN A 193 -1.95 -8.58 -14.92
CA ASN A 193 -1.43 -8.49 -13.56
C ASN A 193 -2.57 -8.43 -12.53
N LEU A 194 -3.65 -7.70 -12.82
CA LEU A 194 -4.81 -7.63 -11.92
C LEU A 194 -5.51 -8.99 -11.79
N LYS A 195 -5.67 -9.75 -12.89
CA LYS A 195 -6.18 -11.13 -12.83
C LYS A 195 -5.34 -12.01 -11.90
N ASN A 196 -4.02 -12.00 -12.07
CA ASN A 196 -3.11 -12.75 -11.21
C ASN A 196 -3.20 -12.32 -9.74
N MET A 197 -3.34 -11.01 -9.46
CA MET A 197 -3.56 -10.50 -8.10
C MET A 197 -4.88 -11.01 -7.52
N CYS A 198 -5.96 -10.99 -8.30
CA CYS A 198 -7.26 -11.52 -7.90
C CYS A 198 -7.19 -13.03 -7.58
N ASP A 199 -6.48 -13.80 -8.41
CA ASP A 199 -6.29 -15.24 -8.20
C ASP A 199 -5.58 -15.52 -6.86
N ILE A 200 -4.46 -14.82 -6.58
CA ILE A 200 -3.73 -14.94 -5.31
C ILE A 200 -4.62 -14.59 -4.12
N LEU A 201 -5.42 -13.53 -4.24
CA LEU A 201 -6.30 -13.08 -3.17
C LEU A 201 -7.62 -13.84 -3.11
N LYS A 202 -7.86 -14.80 -4.03
CA LYS A 202 -9.15 -15.51 -4.17
C LYS A 202 -10.33 -14.54 -4.29
N ILE A 203 -10.19 -13.55 -5.18
CA ILE A 203 -11.22 -12.56 -5.53
C ILE A 203 -11.67 -12.81 -6.96
N VAL A 204 -12.96 -12.66 -7.22
CA VAL A 204 -13.49 -12.77 -8.59
C VAL A 204 -13.09 -11.53 -9.40
N TYR A 205 -12.39 -11.76 -10.52
CA TYR A 205 -12.03 -10.68 -11.43
C TYR A 205 -13.26 -10.16 -12.18
N ASP A 206 -13.39 -8.84 -12.23
CA ASP A 206 -14.42 -8.10 -12.97
C ASP A 206 -13.74 -7.19 -14.01
N ASP A 207 -13.92 -7.44 -15.29
CA ASP A 207 -13.33 -6.67 -16.40
C ASP A 207 -13.88 -5.24 -16.50
N ASN A 208 -15.03 -4.98 -15.89
CA ASN A 208 -15.65 -3.66 -15.83
C ASN A 208 -15.07 -2.77 -14.71
N TYR A 209 -13.97 -3.17 -14.05
CA TYR A 209 -13.38 -2.44 -12.92
C TYR A 209 -13.00 -1.00 -13.25
N LEU A 210 -12.58 -0.70 -14.50
CA LEU A 210 -12.17 0.64 -14.91
C LEU A 210 -13.28 1.67 -14.73
N ASN A 211 -14.53 1.30 -14.97
CA ASN A 211 -15.70 2.18 -14.81
C ASN A 211 -16.08 2.42 -13.34
N LYS A 212 -15.48 1.68 -12.42
CA LYS A 212 -15.77 1.74 -10.97
C LYS A 212 -14.68 2.44 -10.16
N LEU A 213 -13.52 2.71 -10.76
CA LEU A 213 -12.34 3.24 -10.05
C LEU A 213 -12.59 4.57 -9.35
N GLU A 214 -13.43 5.44 -9.91
CA GLU A 214 -13.74 6.74 -9.30
C GLU A 214 -14.56 6.63 -8.00
N TYR A 215 -15.27 5.52 -7.81
CA TYR A 215 -16.10 5.27 -6.62
C TYR A 215 -15.31 4.61 -5.48
N VAL A 216 -14.09 4.13 -5.75
CA VAL A 216 -13.25 3.49 -4.73
C VAL A 216 -12.45 4.54 -3.97
N ASN A 217 -12.72 4.64 -2.67
CA ASN A 217 -11.98 5.51 -1.77
C ASN A 217 -10.67 4.85 -1.32
N VAL A 218 -9.59 5.61 -1.32
CA VAL A 218 -8.26 5.19 -0.85
C VAL A 218 -7.53 6.37 -0.24
N THR A 219 -6.59 6.10 0.65
CA THR A 219 -5.61 7.07 1.12
C THR A 219 -4.50 7.27 0.09
N GLY A 220 -3.72 8.33 0.22
CA GLY A 220 -2.50 8.59 -0.56
C GLY A 220 -2.61 9.77 -1.50
N ASP A 221 -3.13 9.66 -2.68
CA ASP A 221 -3.20 10.76 -3.65
C ASP A 221 -4.65 11.22 -3.87
N PRO A 222 -5.07 12.38 -3.31
CA PRO A 222 -6.42 12.90 -3.51
C PRO A 222 -6.70 13.29 -4.97
N ASN A 223 -5.65 13.49 -5.78
CA ASN A 223 -5.77 13.77 -7.22
C ASN A 223 -5.74 12.50 -8.08
N ALA A 224 -5.78 11.32 -7.49
CA ALA A 224 -5.74 10.04 -8.18
C ALA A 224 -6.88 9.80 -9.19
N LYS A 225 -7.90 10.66 -9.25
CA LYS A 225 -8.89 10.68 -10.35
C LYS A 225 -8.24 10.79 -11.73
N ASN A 226 -7.04 11.39 -11.82
CA ASN A 226 -6.30 11.57 -13.06
C ASN A 226 -5.16 10.55 -13.25
N SER A 227 -4.83 9.71 -12.28
CA SER A 227 -3.71 8.78 -12.35
C SER A 227 -3.93 7.58 -13.27
N LEU A 228 -5.15 7.39 -13.76
CA LEU A 228 -5.52 6.37 -14.75
C LEU A 228 -5.07 6.69 -16.16
N LYS A 229 -4.71 7.93 -16.45
CA LYS A 229 -4.07 8.26 -17.72
C LYS A 229 -2.61 7.85 -17.62
N ILE A 230 -2.26 6.72 -18.25
CA ILE A 230 -0.88 6.36 -18.58
C ILE A 230 -0.24 7.61 -19.15
N HIS A 231 0.69 8.22 -18.40
CA HIS A 231 1.25 9.51 -18.77
C HIS A 231 1.90 9.43 -20.13
N ASN A 232 1.48 10.30 -21.04
CA ASN A 232 2.02 10.46 -22.39
C ASN A 232 3.55 10.67 -22.36
N LYS A 233 4.19 10.21 -23.43
CA LYS A 233 5.65 10.13 -23.66
C LYS A 233 6.43 11.45 -23.46
N ASP A 234 5.81 12.62 -23.47
CA ASP A 234 6.51 13.92 -23.45
C ASP A 234 7.12 14.32 -22.11
N SER A 235 6.70 13.70 -21.00
CA SER A 235 7.35 13.88 -19.71
C SER A 235 8.57 12.95 -19.50
N VAL A 236 8.88 12.11 -20.49
CA VAL A 236 9.86 11.02 -20.38
C VAL A 236 11.29 11.56 -20.48
N SER A 237 11.57 12.56 -21.34
CA SER A 237 12.93 13.02 -21.61
C SER A 237 13.59 13.71 -20.42
N LYS A 238 12.93 14.68 -19.76
CA LYS A 238 13.46 15.34 -18.55
C LYS A 238 13.60 14.35 -17.37
N LYS A 239 12.62 13.46 -17.19
CA LYS A 239 12.66 12.43 -16.18
C LYS A 239 13.78 11.42 -16.45
N LYS A 240 14.07 11.10 -17.69
CA LYS A 240 15.16 10.21 -18.08
C LYS A 240 16.52 10.79 -17.73
N LEU A 241 16.80 12.05 -18.05
CA LEU A 241 18.04 12.73 -17.71
C LEU A 241 18.30 12.79 -16.20
N ILE A 242 17.27 13.11 -15.41
CA ILE A 242 17.37 13.11 -13.93
C ILE A 242 17.62 11.70 -13.41
N PHE A 243 16.96 10.70 -13.99
CA PHE A 243 17.16 9.29 -13.62
C PHE A 243 18.60 8.83 -13.89
N GLU A 244 19.14 9.16 -15.07
CA GLU A 244 20.52 8.83 -15.45
C GLU A 244 21.53 9.52 -14.54
N HIS A 245 21.33 10.81 -14.23
CA HIS A 245 22.20 11.53 -13.29
C HIS A 245 22.18 10.90 -11.89
N VAL A 246 21.00 10.61 -11.34
CA VAL A 246 20.87 9.95 -10.03
C VAL A 246 21.50 8.54 -10.06
N LEU A 247 21.34 7.81 -11.16
CA LEU A 247 21.97 6.49 -11.33
C LEU A 247 23.50 6.60 -11.32
N ASP A 248 24.05 7.57 -12.04
CA ASP A 248 25.50 7.80 -12.10
C ASP A 248 26.09 8.14 -10.73
N GLU A 249 25.39 8.93 -9.92
CA GLU A 249 25.82 9.24 -8.55
C GLU A 249 25.78 8.04 -7.59
N LEU A 250 24.98 7.03 -7.90
CA LEU A 250 24.66 5.92 -7.00
C LEU A 250 25.28 4.60 -7.39
N LYS A 251 25.62 4.40 -8.67
CA LYS A 251 26.08 3.12 -9.23
C LYS A 251 27.27 2.52 -8.50
N ASP A 252 28.15 3.36 -7.95
CA ASP A 252 29.38 2.93 -7.26
C ASP A 252 29.20 2.84 -5.73
N ARG A 253 28.01 3.13 -5.19
CA ARG A 253 27.75 3.03 -3.74
C ARG A 253 27.53 1.57 -3.33
N PRO A 254 28.29 1.03 -2.35
CA PRO A 254 28.22 -0.39 -1.97
C PRO A 254 26.80 -0.86 -1.60
N ASN A 255 26.05 -0.03 -0.86
CA ASN A 255 24.67 -0.36 -0.46
C ASN A 255 23.70 -0.43 -1.65
N PHE A 256 23.92 0.41 -2.67
CA PHE A 256 23.11 0.38 -3.89
C PHE A 256 23.48 -0.83 -4.77
N ILE A 257 24.78 -1.13 -4.92
CA ILE A 257 25.26 -2.33 -5.64
C ILE A 257 24.62 -3.58 -5.03
N LYS A 258 24.67 -3.69 -3.70
CA LYS A 258 24.09 -4.83 -2.99
C LYS A 258 22.57 -4.93 -3.20
N LEU A 259 21.86 -3.80 -3.15
CA LEU A 259 20.43 -3.79 -3.45
C LEU A 259 20.13 -4.26 -4.87
N MET A 260 20.89 -3.77 -5.86
CA MET A 260 20.68 -4.17 -7.27
C MET A 260 21.04 -5.64 -7.52
N GLN A 261 22.00 -6.19 -6.77
CA GLN A 261 22.27 -7.62 -6.77
C GLN A 261 21.11 -8.43 -6.19
N ASP A 262 20.54 -7.98 -5.06
CA ASP A 262 19.36 -8.61 -4.45
C ASP A 262 18.15 -8.59 -5.41
N LEU A 263 18.03 -7.54 -6.23
CA LEU A 263 16.95 -7.34 -7.22
C LEU A 263 17.20 -8.00 -8.58
N LYS A 264 18.35 -8.67 -8.75
CA LYS A 264 18.67 -9.33 -10.02
C LYS A 264 17.63 -10.38 -10.36
N GLY A 265 17.03 -10.26 -11.55
CA GLY A 265 15.93 -11.12 -12.00
C GLY A 265 14.54 -10.48 -11.89
N TYR A 266 14.42 -9.32 -11.22
CA TYR A 266 13.19 -8.52 -11.18
C TYR A 266 13.25 -7.32 -12.13
N TYR A 267 14.47 -6.80 -12.41
CA TYR A 267 14.71 -5.65 -13.29
C TYR A 267 15.85 -5.91 -14.26
#